data_ee8f0bb13687b004af2477c51af6ed6b
#
_entry.id   ee8f0bb13687b004af2477c51af6ed6b
#
_cell.length_a   1.000
_cell.length_b   1.000
_cell.length_c   1.000
_cell.angle_alpha   90.00
_cell.angle_beta   90.00
_cell.angle_gamma   90.00
#
_symmetry.space_group_name_H-M   'P 1'
#
loop_
_entity.id
_entity.type
_entity.pdbx_description
1 polymer ?
#
loop_
_entity_poly.entity_id
_entity_poly.type
_entity_poly.pdbx_seq_one_letter_code
_entity_poly.pdbx_strand_id
1 'polypeptide(L)'
;MSYALTANPHHHYYTSRRGKILGIVLHVTAGLEDFTPPDSGAEATIRYGLSNSRPASWHGIVDSDSVIDCLPDSYTAFHVIGYNSQTLGLEIANANARWAGKPEQWVTDTIRNAAAWCRPRVQKYGLPVRLADRAEVDRCLKAGRPFGFTYHRYLDPTRRIDPGFDFPWHRFEAFVNGADAVKLRVKGPFPLPAGHWYGVDDKTARSHSGVRSRDEVGVQQIQAEVGVAVDGSFGRLTERAVKAWQAAHKLTPDGKVGADTWAALLKH
;
A
#
# COMPACT_ATOMS: atom_id res chain seq x y z
N MET A 1 -12.62 -12.05 -16.41
CA MET A 1 -12.37 -10.61 -16.26
C MET A 1 -13.70 -9.88 -16.32
N SER A 2 -13.97 -8.97 -15.39
CA SER A 2 -15.20 -8.17 -15.36
C SER A 2 -14.86 -6.73 -15.73
N TYR A 3 -15.44 -6.20 -16.80
CA TYR A 3 -15.31 -4.80 -17.22
C TYR A 3 -16.59 -4.04 -16.86
N ALA A 4 -16.86 -3.96 -15.56
CA ALA A 4 -18.13 -3.44 -15.05
C ALA A 4 -18.44 -2.02 -15.51
N LEU A 5 -17.45 -1.12 -15.56
CA LEU A 5 -17.66 0.28 -15.91
C LEU A 5 -17.94 0.51 -17.42
N THR A 6 -17.71 -0.48 -18.27
CA THR A 6 -18.12 -0.37 -19.70
C THR A 6 -19.62 -0.31 -19.88
N ALA A 7 -20.40 -0.71 -18.88
CA ALA A 7 -21.85 -0.61 -18.84
C ALA A 7 -22.38 0.75 -18.35
N ASN A 8 -21.48 1.71 -17.99
CA ASN A 8 -21.91 3.04 -17.54
C ASN A 8 -22.55 3.81 -18.70
N PRO A 9 -23.82 4.23 -18.60
CA PRO A 9 -24.52 4.95 -19.66
C PRO A 9 -23.93 6.35 -19.93
N HIS A 10 -23.16 6.91 -19.00
CA HIS A 10 -22.55 8.23 -19.12
C HIS A 10 -21.16 8.23 -19.80
N HIS A 11 -20.60 7.07 -20.12
CA HIS A 11 -19.34 6.93 -20.88
C HIS A 11 -18.17 7.78 -20.36
N HIS A 12 -17.82 7.66 -19.10
CA HIS A 12 -16.73 8.42 -18.48
C HIS A 12 -15.34 7.83 -18.78
N TYR A 13 -15.08 7.51 -20.03
CA TYR A 13 -13.81 6.96 -20.52
C TYR A 13 -13.73 7.10 -22.04
N TYR A 14 -12.52 6.94 -22.58
CA TYR A 14 -12.36 6.73 -24.04
C TYR A 14 -12.06 5.26 -24.31
N THR A 15 -12.62 4.70 -25.36
CA THR A 15 -12.42 3.31 -25.81
C THR A 15 -11.06 3.10 -26.48
N SER A 16 -10.21 4.12 -26.52
CA SER A 16 -8.87 4.08 -27.04
C SER A 16 -7.91 4.83 -26.10
N ARG A 17 -6.62 4.56 -26.26
CA ARG A 17 -5.54 5.22 -25.51
C ARG A 17 -4.57 5.89 -26.48
N ARG A 18 -4.21 7.14 -26.23
CA ARG A 18 -3.30 7.91 -27.09
C ARG A 18 -1.82 7.71 -26.76
N GLY A 19 -1.47 7.06 -25.66
CA GLY A 19 -0.10 6.91 -25.20
C GLY A 19 0.21 5.52 -24.67
N LYS A 20 1.50 5.23 -24.52
CA LYS A 20 1.96 4.04 -23.81
C LYS A 20 1.58 4.13 -22.34
N ILE A 21 1.30 3.00 -21.70
CA ILE A 21 1.15 2.94 -20.25
C ILE A 21 2.55 3.01 -19.65
N LEU A 22 2.79 4.06 -18.84
CA LEU A 22 4.08 4.36 -18.23
C LEU A 22 4.04 4.25 -16.70
N GLY A 23 2.84 4.07 -16.11
CA GLY A 23 2.72 3.85 -14.68
C GLY A 23 1.29 3.61 -14.21
N ILE A 24 1.18 3.37 -12.91
CA ILE A 24 -0.08 3.15 -12.19
C ILE A 24 -0.25 4.22 -11.11
N VAL A 25 -1.43 4.83 -11.07
CA VAL A 25 -1.82 5.77 -10.01
C VAL A 25 -2.66 5.02 -9.00
N LEU A 26 -2.26 5.10 -7.73
CA LEU A 26 -3.01 4.51 -6.62
C LEU A 26 -3.96 5.55 -6.03
N HIS A 27 -5.22 5.14 -5.90
CA HIS A 27 -6.33 5.90 -5.35
C HIS A 27 -6.96 5.17 -4.17
N VAL A 28 -7.77 5.87 -3.39
CA VAL A 28 -8.76 5.26 -2.49
C VAL A 28 -10.13 5.88 -2.74
N THR A 29 -11.15 5.07 -2.58
CA THR A 29 -12.51 5.40 -2.99
C THR A 29 -13.18 6.50 -2.18
N ALA A 30 -12.76 6.72 -0.93
CA ALA A 30 -13.45 7.55 0.07
C ALA A 30 -14.93 7.15 0.25
N GLY A 31 -15.25 5.90 -0.04
CA GLY A 31 -16.60 5.34 -0.02
C GLY A 31 -16.83 4.41 1.17
N LEU A 32 -17.55 3.32 0.95
CA LEU A 32 -17.83 2.32 1.96
C LEU A 32 -16.56 1.58 2.37
N GLU A 33 -16.46 1.25 3.65
CA GLU A 33 -15.44 0.44 4.26
C GLU A 33 -16.12 -0.62 5.12
N ASP A 34 -15.83 -1.87 4.89
CA ASP A 34 -16.41 -2.99 5.62
C ASP A 34 -15.29 -3.92 6.10
N PHE A 35 -15.22 -4.13 7.41
CA PHE A 35 -14.22 -5.00 8.02
C PHE A 35 -14.74 -6.42 8.26
N THR A 36 -16.00 -6.67 7.92
CA THR A 36 -16.66 -7.96 8.11
C THR A 36 -16.81 -8.66 6.76
N PRO A 37 -16.18 -9.83 6.56
CA PRO A 37 -16.35 -10.57 5.31
C PRO A 37 -17.80 -11.06 5.10
N PRO A 38 -18.33 -11.00 3.86
CA PRO A 38 -17.68 -10.46 2.68
C PRO A 38 -17.60 -8.91 2.70
N ASP A 39 -16.40 -8.36 2.43
CA ASP A 39 -16.21 -6.91 2.24
C ASP A 39 -16.99 -6.46 1.00
N SER A 40 -17.71 -5.37 1.10
CA SER A 40 -18.56 -4.87 0.00
C SER A 40 -18.08 -3.53 -0.56
N GLY A 41 -16.89 -3.11 -0.21
CA GLY A 41 -16.33 -1.81 -0.57
C GLY A 41 -16.10 -1.64 -2.07
N ALA A 42 -15.55 -2.65 -2.73
CA ALA A 42 -15.31 -2.65 -4.17
C ALA A 42 -16.63 -2.64 -4.96
N GLU A 43 -17.58 -3.52 -4.60
CA GLU A 43 -18.89 -3.61 -5.25
C GLU A 43 -19.72 -2.34 -5.07
N ALA A 44 -19.68 -1.72 -3.90
CA ALA A 44 -20.36 -0.45 -3.64
C ALA A 44 -19.78 0.67 -4.53
N THR A 45 -18.46 0.69 -4.71
CA THR A 45 -17.80 1.67 -5.57
C THR A 45 -18.13 1.43 -7.05
N ILE A 46 -18.24 0.18 -7.50
CA ILE A 46 -18.69 -0.13 -8.86
C ILE A 46 -20.13 0.34 -9.06
N ARG A 47 -21.04 0.05 -8.14
CA ARG A 47 -22.43 0.53 -8.23
C ARG A 47 -22.49 2.06 -8.33
N TYR A 48 -21.67 2.75 -7.53
CA TYR A 48 -21.53 4.20 -7.65
C TYR A 48 -21.02 4.62 -9.03
N GLY A 49 -19.96 3.98 -9.56
CA GLY A 49 -19.41 4.27 -10.88
C GLY A 49 -20.40 4.03 -12.04
N LEU A 50 -21.29 3.03 -11.89
CA LEU A 50 -22.32 2.72 -12.88
C LEU A 50 -23.47 3.73 -12.88
N SER A 51 -23.84 4.28 -11.74
CA SER A 51 -24.97 5.19 -11.57
C SER A 51 -24.59 6.67 -11.59
N ASN A 52 -23.28 6.99 -11.52
CA ASN A 52 -22.81 8.34 -11.35
C ASN A 52 -22.59 9.05 -12.69
N SER A 53 -23.06 10.30 -12.78
CA SER A 53 -22.86 11.18 -13.94
C SER A 53 -21.56 12.00 -13.88
N ARG A 54 -20.80 11.95 -12.78
CA ARG A 54 -19.52 12.65 -12.67
C ARG A 54 -18.48 11.98 -13.58
N PRO A 55 -17.63 12.76 -14.27
CA PRO A 55 -16.63 12.21 -15.17
C PRO A 55 -15.48 11.56 -14.39
N ALA A 56 -15.72 10.36 -13.87
CA ALA A 56 -14.74 9.55 -13.15
C ALA A 56 -14.86 8.09 -13.56
N SER A 57 -13.72 7.44 -13.76
CA SER A 57 -13.62 6.00 -14.00
C SER A 57 -12.20 5.52 -13.68
N TRP A 58 -12.05 4.21 -13.53
CA TRP A 58 -10.79 3.56 -13.16
C TRP A 58 -10.65 2.22 -13.85
N HIS A 59 -9.43 1.67 -13.90
CA HIS A 59 -9.17 0.40 -14.59
C HIS A 59 -9.41 -0.79 -13.69
N GLY A 60 -9.21 -0.64 -12.39
CA GLY A 60 -9.47 -1.68 -11.42
C GLY A 60 -9.88 -1.14 -10.08
N ILE A 61 -10.54 -1.99 -9.30
CA ILE A 61 -10.89 -1.74 -7.91
C ILE A 61 -10.64 -2.98 -7.08
N VAL A 62 -10.21 -2.79 -5.85
CA VAL A 62 -9.97 -3.86 -4.89
C VAL A 62 -10.45 -3.48 -3.50
N ASP A 63 -10.79 -4.50 -2.71
CA ASP A 63 -10.96 -4.45 -1.28
C ASP A 63 -10.27 -5.65 -0.63
N SER A 64 -10.67 -6.06 0.58
CA SER A 64 -10.01 -7.13 1.30
C SER A 64 -10.27 -8.53 0.73
N ASP A 65 -11.33 -8.73 -0.04
CA ASP A 65 -11.69 -10.03 -0.61
C ASP A 65 -11.99 -10.00 -2.12
N SER A 66 -12.01 -8.82 -2.75
CA SER A 66 -12.31 -8.65 -4.16
C SER A 66 -11.17 -8.00 -4.96
N VAL A 67 -10.95 -8.50 -6.19
CA VAL A 67 -10.06 -7.92 -7.21
C VAL A 67 -10.82 -7.84 -8.52
N ILE A 68 -11.22 -6.65 -8.93
CA ILE A 68 -12.16 -6.45 -10.04
C ILE A 68 -11.56 -5.57 -11.13
N ASP A 69 -11.53 -6.06 -12.36
CA ASP A 69 -11.23 -5.27 -13.55
C ASP A 69 -12.46 -4.46 -13.95
N CYS A 70 -12.33 -3.15 -14.06
CA CYS A 70 -13.42 -2.22 -14.37
C CYS A 70 -13.41 -1.71 -15.80
N LEU A 71 -12.24 -1.40 -16.34
CA LEU A 71 -12.02 -1.01 -17.73
C LEU A 71 -10.80 -1.77 -18.30
N PRO A 72 -10.83 -2.10 -19.60
CA PRO A 72 -9.66 -2.63 -20.28
C PRO A 72 -8.46 -1.67 -20.20
N ASP A 73 -7.26 -2.19 -20.05
CA ASP A 73 -6.01 -1.38 -20.04
C ASP A 73 -5.85 -0.53 -21.31
N SER A 74 -6.44 -0.95 -22.44
CA SER A 74 -6.43 -0.23 -23.73
C SER A 74 -7.34 1.01 -23.74
N TYR A 75 -8.20 1.16 -22.74
CA TYR A 75 -9.08 2.33 -22.62
C TYR A 75 -8.38 3.43 -21.81
N THR A 76 -8.87 4.66 -21.94
CA THR A 76 -8.42 5.78 -21.12
C THR A 76 -9.48 6.06 -20.07
N ALA A 77 -9.20 5.70 -18.82
CA ALA A 77 -10.06 6.03 -17.68
C ALA A 77 -9.88 7.51 -17.27
N PHE A 78 -10.90 8.09 -16.64
CA PHE A 78 -10.87 9.45 -16.11
C PHE A 78 -10.62 9.41 -14.61
N HIS A 79 -9.37 9.20 -14.19
CA HIS A 79 -8.99 9.05 -12.78
C HIS A 79 -8.02 10.13 -12.28
N VAL A 80 -7.25 10.76 -13.19
CA VAL A 80 -6.31 11.83 -12.81
C VAL A 80 -6.11 12.80 -13.98
N ILE A 81 -6.51 14.05 -13.77
CA ILE A 81 -6.46 15.09 -14.82
C ILE A 81 -5.03 15.31 -15.30
N GLY A 82 -4.84 15.29 -16.63
CA GLY A 82 -3.52 15.51 -17.25
C GLY A 82 -2.68 14.24 -17.41
N TYR A 83 -3.01 13.14 -16.75
CA TYR A 83 -2.20 11.90 -16.75
C TYR A 83 -2.93 10.66 -17.26
N ASN A 84 -4.24 10.75 -17.50
CA ASN A 84 -5.11 9.61 -17.84
C ASN A 84 -4.60 8.77 -19.02
N SER A 85 -4.07 9.41 -20.07
CA SER A 85 -3.69 8.72 -21.31
C SER A 85 -2.45 7.81 -21.18
N GLN A 86 -1.64 8.03 -20.14
CA GLN A 86 -0.37 7.30 -19.94
C GLN A 86 -0.31 6.52 -18.64
N THR A 87 -1.43 6.47 -17.90
CA THR A 87 -1.52 5.78 -16.63
C THR A 87 -2.71 4.83 -16.56
N LEU A 88 -2.60 3.84 -15.70
CA LEU A 88 -3.73 3.06 -15.20
C LEU A 88 -4.11 3.57 -13.81
N GLY A 89 -5.40 3.60 -13.50
CA GLY A 89 -5.91 3.96 -12.18
C GLY A 89 -6.39 2.70 -11.46
N LEU A 90 -5.91 2.50 -10.24
CA LEU A 90 -6.40 1.50 -9.30
C LEU A 90 -7.07 2.20 -8.12
N GLU A 91 -8.34 1.92 -7.90
CA GLU A 91 -9.06 2.31 -6.69
C GLU A 91 -8.90 1.22 -5.63
N ILE A 92 -8.71 1.62 -4.39
CA ILE A 92 -8.63 0.73 -3.24
C ILE A 92 -9.74 1.13 -2.28
N ALA A 93 -10.60 0.21 -1.89
CA ALA A 93 -11.71 0.50 -0.99
C ALA A 93 -11.17 0.88 0.39
N ASN A 94 -11.33 2.15 0.74
CA ASN A 94 -10.91 2.73 2.02
C ASN A 94 -11.65 4.06 2.21
N ALA A 95 -12.44 4.18 3.28
CA ALA A 95 -13.39 5.28 3.46
C ALA A 95 -12.75 6.66 3.67
N ASN A 96 -11.54 6.73 4.21
CA ASN A 96 -10.98 8.01 4.68
C ASN A 96 -9.48 8.20 4.38
N ALA A 97 -8.90 7.37 3.52
CA ALA A 97 -7.47 7.41 3.19
C ALA A 97 -6.55 7.30 4.42
N ARG A 98 -6.99 6.60 5.46
CA ARG A 98 -6.20 6.26 6.64
C ARG A 98 -6.05 4.75 6.74
N TRP A 99 -4.87 4.30 7.11
CA TRP A 99 -4.54 2.88 7.22
C TRP A 99 -4.26 2.48 8.67
N ALA A 100 -3.68 3.38 9.44
CA ALA A 100 -3.45 3.18 10.88
C ALA A 100 -4.77 3.02 11.65
N GLY A 101 -4.78 2.04 12.55
CA GLY A 101 -5.95 1.76 13.41
C GLY A 101 -7.02 0.88 12.78
N LYS A 102 -6.87 0.45 11.52
CA LYS A 102 -7.75 -0.55 10.88
C LYS A 102 -7.32 -1.97 11.25
N PRO A 103 -8.24 -2.97 11.14
CA PRO A 103 -7.89 -4.36 11.40
C PRO A 103 -6.73 -4.82 10.52
N GLU A 104 -5.69 -5.38 11.13
CA GLU A 104 -4.44 -5.73 10.43
C GLU A 104 -4.66 -6.74 9.29
N GLN A 105 -5.54 -7.72 9.50
CA GLN A 105 -5.85 -8.70 8.46
C GLN A 105 -6.53 -8.04 7.26
N TRP A 106 -7.48 -7.13 7.49
CA TRP A 106 -8.14 -6.36 6.44
C TRP A 106 -7.14 -5.53 5.64
N VAL A 107 -6.24 -4.80 6.32
CA VAL A 107 -5.17 -4.03 5.66
C VAL A 107 -4.29 -4.95 4.81
N THR A 108 -3.86 -6.06 5.38
CA THR A 108 -2.99 -7.02 4.69
C THR A 108 -3.64 -7.58 3.44
N ASP A 109 -4.90 -8.00 3.53
CA ASP A 109 -5.62 -8.60 2.40
C ASP A 109 -5.91 -7.56 1.31
N THR A 110 -6.36 -6.37 1.70
CA THR A 110 -6.58 -5.24 0.77
C THR A 110 -5.30 -4.89 0.01
N ILE A 111 -4.18 -4.76 0.70
CA ILE A 111 -2.90 -4.42 0.05
C ILE A 111 -2.37 -5.57 -0.81
N ARG A 112 -2.59 -6.82 -0.40
CA ARG A 112 -2.27 -8.01 -1.22
C ARG A 112 -3.10 -8.02 -2.51
N ASN A 113 -4.39 -7.74 -2.42
CA ASN A 113 -5.29 -7.67 -3.57
C ASN A 113 -4.93 -6.52 -4.50
N ALA A 114 -4.56 -5.35 -3.96
CA ALA A 114 -4.03 -4.24 -4.77
C ALA A 114 -2.76 -4.64 -5.54
N ALA A 115 -1.83 -5.32 -4.88
CA ALA A 115 -0.63 -5.82 -5.52
C ALA A 115 -0.92 -6.93 -6.56
N ALA A 116 -1.87 -7.82 -6.28
CA ALA A 116 -2.30 -8.87 -7.21
C ALA A 116 -2.87 -8.28 -8.51
N TRP A 117 -3.65 -7.21 -8.42
CA TRP A 117 -4.12 -6.49 -9.61
C TRP A 117 -2.99 -5.82 -10.38
N CYS A 118 -2.00 -5.26 -9.70
CA CYS A 118 -0.88 -4.53 -10.31
C CYS A 118 0.17 -5.45 -10.95
N ARG A 119 0.48 -6.58 -10.34
CA ARG A 119 1.60 -7.47 -10.74
C ARG A 119 1.59 -7.86 -12.22
N PRO A 120 0.50 -8.38 -12.82
CA PRO A 120 0.49 -8.71 -14.24
C PRO A 120 0.70 -7.49 -15.14
N ARG A 121 0.29 -6.30 -14.71
CA ARG A 121 0.47 -5.05 -15.43
C ARG A 121 1.89 -4.52 -15.36
N VAL A 122 2.53 -4.65 -14.20
CA VAL A 122 3.96 -4.38 -14.01
C VAL A 122 4.80 -5.20 -15.00
N GLN A 123 4.52 -6.50 -15.09
CA GLN A 123 5.22 -7.40 -16.02
C GLN A 123 4.91 -7.06 -17.49
N LYS A 124 3.63 -6.88 -17.83
CA LYS A 124 3.18 -6.60 -19.19
C LYS A 124 3.75 -5.30 -19.78
N TYR A 125 3.86 -4.26 -18.96
CA TYR A 125 4.28 -2.93 -19.40
C TYR A 125 5.71 -2.56 -19.02
N GLY A 126 6.45 -3.47 -18.36
CA GLY A 126 7.82 -3.24 -17.93
C GLY A 126 7.93 -2.08 -16.91
N LEU A 127 6.95 -1.98 -16.00
CA LEU A 127 6.93 -0.90 -15.02
C LEU A 127 7.92 -1.22 -13.88
N PRO A 128 8.78 -0.28 -13.47
CA PRO A 128 9.60 -0.48 -12.29
C PRO A 128 8.74 -0.49 -11.02
N VAL A 129 9.06 -1.37 -10.07
CA VAL A 129 8.37 -1.39 -8.77
C VAL A 129 9.02 -0.35 -7.87
N ARG A 130 8.58 0.88 -8.00
CA ARG A 130 9.04 2.03 -7.21
C ARG A 130 7.96 3.11 -7.16
N LEU A 131 7.98 3.90 -6.10
CA LEU A 131 7.12 5.07 -5.95
C LEU A 131 7.83 6.31 -6.53
N ALA A 132 7.15 7.01 -7.43
CA ALA A 132 7.61 8.24 -8.06
C ALA A 132 6.80 9.44 -7.55
N ASP A 133 7.47 10.52 -7.22
CA ASP A 133 6.83 11.81 -6.97
C ASP A 133 6.42 12.50 -8.29
N ARG A 134 5.74 13.65 -8.20
CA ARG A 134 5.28 14.39 -9.37
C ARG A 134 6.42 14.77 -10.32
N ALA A 135 7.55 15.25 -9.78
CA ALA A 135 8.67 15.70 -10.61
C ALA A 135 9.29 14.53 -11.39
N GLU A 136 9.39 13.36 -10.77
CA GLU A 136 9.86 12.16 -11.44
C GLU A 136 8.84 11.66 -12.48
N VAL A 137 7.53 11.67 -12.17
CA VAL A 137 6.48 11.33 -13.13
C VAL A 137 6.58 12.22 -14.36
N ASP A 138 6.61 13.54 -14.20
CA ASP A 138 6.68 14.50 -15.30
C ASP A 138 7.94 14.31 -16.16
N ARG A 139 9.10 14.05 -15.55
CA ARG A 139 10.34 13.71 -16.27
C ARG A 139 10.22 12.43 -17.08
N CYS A 140 9.62 11.39 -16.49
CA CYS A 140 9.44 10.10 -17.14
C CYS A 140 8.46 10.20 -18.31
N LEU A 141 7.34 10.88 -18.13
CA LEU A 141 6.34 11.11 -19.18
C LEU A 141 6.94 11.87 -20.37
N LYS A 142 7.68 12.95 -20.11
CA LYS A 142 8.39 13.71 -21.15
C LYS A 142 9.39 12.85 -21.92
N ALA A 143 10.06 11.94 -21.24
CA ALA A 143 11.04 11.03 -21.83
C ALA A 143 10.43 9.75 -22.42
N GLY A 144 9.12 9.53 -22.32
CA GLY A 144 8.45 8.31 -22.78
C GLY A 144 8.91 7.04 -22.02
N ARG A 145 9.36 7.18 -20.75
CA ARG A 145 9.90 6.09 -19.92
C ARG A 145 8.95 5.73 -18.78
N PRO A 146 8.82 4.44 -18.44
CA PRO A 146 8.03 4.03 -17.29
C PRO A 146 8.53 4.65 -15.98
N PHE A 147 7.62 5.12 -15.13
CA PHE A 147 7.93 5.63 -13.80
C PHE A 147 7.57 4.65 -12.67
N GLY A 148 6.67 3.70 -12.92
CA GLY A 148 6.20 2.72 -11.95
C GLY A 148 4.90 3.13 -11.30
N PHE A 149 4.93 3.48 -10.02
CA PHE A 149 3.76 3.86 -9.24
C PHE A 149 3.82 5.31 -8.79
N THR A 150 2.66 5.91 -8.60
CA THR A 150 2.53 7.21 -7.96
C THR A 150 1.21 7.30 -7.18
N TYR A 151 1.09 8.29 -6.32
CA TYR A 151 -0.12 8.60 -5.59
C TYR A 151 -0.91 9.73 -6.24
N HIS A 152 -2.23 9.66 -6.17
CA HIS A 152 -3.06 10.77 -6.65
C HIS A 152 -2.68 12.09 -5.98
N ARG A 153 -2.45 12.10 -4.67
CA ARG A 153 -2.02 13.29 -3.92
C ARG A 153 -0.70 13.90 -4.39
N TYR A 154 0.18 13.14 -5.05
CA TYR A 154 1.41 13.69 -5.64
C TYR A 154 1.13 14.46 -6.92
N LEU A 155 0.15 14.02 -7.71
CA LEU A 155 -0.23 14.65 -8.97
C LEU A 155 -1.18 15.84 -8.79
N ASP A 156 -1.99 15.81 -7.74
CA ASP A 156 -2.96 16.85 -7.39
C ASP A 156 -2.97 17.18 -5.89
N PRO A 157 -1.87 17.71 -5.34
CA PRO A 157 -1.67 17.87 -3.90
C PRO A 157 -2.61 18.90 -3.25
N THR A 158 -3.25 19.76 -4.03
CA THR A 158 -4.17 20.79 -3.51
C THR A 158 -5.59 20.27 -3.27
N ARG A 159 -5.96 19.16 -3.91
CA ARG A 159 -7.34 18.62 -3.86
C ARG A 159 -7.41 17.18 -3.40
N ARG A 160 -6.28 16.49 -3.29
CA ARG A 160 -6.24 15.05 -3.05
C ARG A 160 -5.31 14.68 -1.90
N ILE A 161 -5.76 13.71 -1.13
CA ILE A 161 -4.98 13.11 -0.04
C ILE A 161 -4.71 11.62 -0.28
N ASP A 162 -5.40 11.02 -1.25
CA ASP A 162 -5.36 9.59 -1.54
C ASP A 162 -4.01 9.15 -2.16
N PRO A 163 -3.54 7.95 -1.84
CA PRO A 163 -4.17 6.89 -1.06
C PRO A 163 -3.95 7.01 0.47
N GLY A 164 -3.55 8.15 0.98
CA GLY A 164 -3.26 8.43 2.38
C GLY A 164 -1.77 8.64 2.65
N PHE A 165 -1.47 9.34 3.75
CA PHE A 165 -0.08 9.63 4.13
C PHE A 165 0.60 8.41 4.76
N ASP A 166 -0.20 7.50 5.32
CA ASP A 166 0.18 6.27 5.98
C ASP A 166 -0.11 5.01 5.13
N PHE A 167 -0.23 5.18 3.79
CA PHE A 167 -0.36 4.04 2.88
C PHE A 167 0.83 3.10 3.05
N PRO A 168 0.62 1.81 3.28
CA PRO A 168 1.69 0.85 3.59
C PRO A 168 2.48 0.46 2.33
N TRP A 169 3.21 1.41 1.74
CA TRP A 169 3.94 1.27 0.49
C TRP A 169 4.87 0.06 0.48
N HIS A 170 5.67 -0.13 1.53
CA HIS A 170 6.66 -1.22 1.52
C HIS A 170 6.00 -2.60 1.53
N ARG A 171 4.84 -2.74 2.20
CA ARG A 171 4.05 -3.97 2.13
C ARG A 171 3.49 -4.19 0.72
N PHE A 172 2.95 -3.14 0.13
CA PHE A 172 2.46 -3.17 -1.25
C PHE A 172 3.59 -3.54 -2.24
N GLU A 173 4.73 -2.87 -2.15
CA GLU A 173 5.92 -3.14 -2.96
C GLU A 173 6.41 -4.58 -2.83
N ALA A 174 6.47 -5.10 -1.60
CA ALA A 174 6.83 -6.49 -1.34
C ALA A 174 5.86 -7.47 -2.02
N PHE A 175 4.55 -7.23 -1.90
CA PHE A 175 3.55 -8.06 -2.57
C PHE A 175 3.62 -7.95 -4.10
N VAL A 176 3.85 -6.77 -4.67
CA VAL A 176 4.02 -6.61 -6.12
C VAL A 176 5.25 -7.40 -6.62
N ASN A 177 6.32 -7.43 -5.85
CA ASN A 177 7.55 -8.20 -6.16
C ASN A 177 7.39 -9.71 -5.95
N GLY A 178 6.21 -10.19 -5.59
CA GLY A 178 5.94 -11.63 -5.46
C GLY A 178 6.21 -12.19 -4.06
N ALA A 179 6.40 -11.35 -3.07
CA ALA A 179 6.29 -11.77 -1.71
C ALA A 179 4.82 -12.18 -1.44
N ASP A 180 4.47 -13.43 -1.76
CA ASP A 180 3.31 -14.06 -1.15
C ASP A 180 3.55 -14.01 0.35
N ALA A 181 2.66 -13.30 1.07
CA ALA A 181 2.71 -13.21 2.53
C ALA A 181 3.97 -13.85 3.14
N VAL A 182 5.15 -13.41 2.72
CA VAL A 182 6.32 -13.63 3.52
C VAL A 182 5.93 -12.92 4.79
N LYS A 183 5.56 -13.69 5.80
CA LYS A 183 5.63 -13.18 7.16
C LYS A 183 6.96 -12.44 7.15
N LEU A 184 6.90 -11.11 7.21
CA LEU A 184 8.09 -10.32 7.46
C LEU A 184 8.56 -10.81 8.84
N ARG A 185 9.24 -11.95 8.81
CA ARG A 185 9.77 -12.57 10.03
C ARG A 185 11.11 -11.95 10.31
N VAL A 186 11.40 -11.79 11.56
CA VAL A 186 12.75 -11.55 12.01
C VAL A 186 13.66 -12.63 11.41
N LYS A 187 14.69 -12.24 10.67
CA LYS A 187 15.62 -13.13 9.99
C LYS A 187 17.07 -12.77 10.31
N GLY A 188 17.88 -13.79 10.47
CA GLY A 188 19.32 -13.62 10.69
C GLY A 188 19.69 -13.10 12.08
N PRO A 189 20.98 -12.87 12.31
CA PRO A 189 21.47 -12.35 13.59
C PRO A 189 20.95 -10.93 13.82
N PHE A 190 20.94 -10.52 15.09
CA PHE A 190 20.56 -9.15 15.47
C PHE A 190 21.42 -8.13 14.72
N PRO A 191 20.82 -7.21 13.95
CA PRO A 191 21.58 -6.40 12.99
C PRO A 191 22.20 -5.13 13.59
N LEU A 192 21.84 -4.77 14.83
CA LEU A 192 22.32 -3.55 15.47
C LEU A 192 23.58 -3.82 16.31
N PRO A 193 24.43 -2.80 16.56
CA PRO A 193 25.58 -2.92 17.44
C PRO A 193 25.21 -3.34 18.86
N ALA A 194 26.16 -3.92 19.60
CA ALA A 194 25.96 -4.29 20.99
C ALA A 194 25.48 -3.09 21.83
N GLY A 195 24.46 -3.32 22.67
CA GLY A 195 23.84 -2.29 23.49
C GLY A 195 22.87 -1.35 22.78
N HIS A 196 22.56 -1.60 21.49
CA HIS A 196 21.52 -0.93 20.75
C HIS A 196 20.22 -1.76 20.73
N TRP A 197 19.09 -1.13 20.43
CA TRP A 197 17.78 -1.78 20.34
C TRP A 197 16.84 -1.07 19.36
N TYR A 198 15.88 -1.79 18.81
CA TYR A 198 14.71 -1.19 18.19
C TYR A 198 13.71 -0.78 19.29
N GLY A 199 13.20 0.44 19.21
CA GLY A 199 12.30 0.99 20.21
C GLY A 199 11.83 2.40 19.85
N VAL A 200 11.00 2.98 20.72
CA VAL A 200 10.62 4.39 20.59
C VAL A 200 11.88 5.25 20.65
N ASP A 201 11.93 6.30 19.82
CA ASP A 201 13.04 7.24 19.78
C ASP A 201 13.18 7.94 21.17
N ASP A 202 14.23 7.60 21.89
CA ASP A 202 14.60 8.21 23.17
C ASP A 202 15.68 9.28 23.02
N LYS A 203 15.93 9.69 21.76
CA LYS A 203 16.94 10.68 21.35
C LYS A 203 18.40 10.26 21.61
N THR A 204 18.63 8.99 21.92
CA THR A 204 19.98 8.44 22.01
C THR A 204 20.40 7.80 20.68
N ALA A 205 21.71 7.67 20.46
CA ALA A 205 22.21 6.96 19.30
C ALA A 205 21.96 5.43 19.35
N ARG A 206 21.46 4.93 20.48
CA ARG A 206 21.23 3.49 20.72
C ARG A 206 19.82 3.05 20.36
N SER A 207 18.83 3.97 20.34
CA SER A 207 17.46 3.64 19.97
C SER A 207 17.25 3.77 18.45
N HIS A 208 16.60 2.79 17.87
CA HIS A 208 16.32 2.68 16.44
C HIS A 208 14.81 2.59 16.24
N SER A 209 14.19 3.69 15.83
CA SER A 209 12.74 3.81 15.70
C SER A 209 12.20 3.63 14.27
N GLY A 210 13.09 3.31 13.30
CA GLY A 210 12.71 3.21 11.89
C GLY A 210 12.69 4.53 11.13
N VAL A 211 12.91 5.67 11.79
CA VAL A 211 12.96 7.00 11.13
C VAL A 211 14.12 7.09 10.14
N ARG A 212 15.15 6.29 10.33
CA ARG A 212 16.26 6.16 9.37
C ARG A 212 16.00 4.94 8.49
N SER A 213 16.06 5.10 7.18
CA SER A 213 15.73 4.07 6.18
C SER A 213 16.40 2.71 6.39
N ARG A 214 17.63 2.68 6.94
CA ARG A 214 18.34 1.41 7.26
C ARG A 214 17.73 0.63 8.43
N ASP A 215 16.97 1.30 9.31
CA ASP A 215 16.37 0.70 10.50
C ASP A 215 14.93 0.24 10.26
N GLU A 216 14.32 0.75 9.20
CA GLU A 216 12.92 0.54 8.84
C GLU A 216 12.56 -0.95 8.65
N VAL A 217 13.40 -1.69 7.93
CA VAL A 217 13.18 -3.13 7.67
C VAL A 217 13.16 -3.93 8.97
N GLY A 218 14.06 -3.65 9.90
CA GLY A 218 14.08 -4.31 11.22
C GLY A 218 12.83 -4.00 12.03
N VAL A 219 12.36 -2.76 11.99
CA VAL A 219 11.10 -2.36 12.66
C VAL A 219 9.90 -3.07 12.02
N GLN A 220 9.83 -3.15 10.69
CA GLN A 220 8.76 -3.85 9.98
C GLN A 220 8.70 -5.35 10.32
N GLN A 221 9.87 -6.01 10.41
CA GLN A 221 9.95 -7.41 10.84
C GLN A 221 9.41 -7.61 12.26
N ILE A 222 9.78 -6.72 13.19
CA ILE A 222 9.28 -6.74 14.57
C ILE A 222 7.76 -6.54 14.59
N GLN A 223 7.26 -5.53 13.88
CA GLN A 223 5.84 -5.22 13.82
C GLN A 223 5.01 -6.39 13.30
N ALA A 224 5.50 -7.08 12.27
CA ALA A 224 4.86 -8.27 11.71
C ALA A 224 4.78 -9.42 12.72
N GLU A 225 5.84 -9.62 13.53
CA GLU A 225 5.88 -10.69 14.55
C GLU A 225 5.00 -10.38 15.76
N VAL A 226 4.89 -9.10 16.15
CA VAL A 226 4.06 -8.72 17.31
C VAL A 226 2.62 -8.35 16.91
N GLY A 227 2.26 -8.47 15.61
CA GLY A 227 0.89 -8.36 15.13
C GLY A 227 0.32 -6.94 15.12
N VAL A 228 1.16 -5.93 14.80
CA VAL A 228 0.72 -4.54 14.62
C VAL A 228 0.93 -4.07 13.18
N ALA A 229 0.40 -2.90 12.85
CA ALA A 229 0.61 -2.28 11.53
C ALA A 229 2.09 -2.20 11.18
N VAL A 230 2.46 -2.71 10.00
CA VAL A 230 3.86 -2.80 9.53
C VAL A 230 4.19 -1.53 8.74
N ASP A 231 4.33 -0.41 9.45
CA ASP A 231 4.60 0.92 8.89
C ASP A 231 6.09 1.31 8.93
N GLY A 232 6.94 0.46 9.54
CA GLY A 232 8.37 0.74 9.68
C GLY A 232 8.70 1.80 10.74
N SER A 233 7.70 2.30 11.48
CA SER A 233 7.87 3.30 12.53
C SER A 233 7.61 2.70 13.92
N PHE A 234 8.63 2.62 14.76
CA PHE A 234 8.51 2.09 16.10
C PHE A 234 7.91 3.14 17.04
N GLY A 235 6.59 3.28 16.96
CA GLY A 235 5.82 4.18 17.83
C GLY A 235 5.32 3.49 19.10
N ARG A 236 4.48 4.23 19.88
CA ARG A 236 3.92 3.72 21.14
C ARG A 236 3.03 2.48 20.96
N LEU A 237 2.37 2.32 19.83
CA LEU A 237 1.57 1.12 19.56
C LEU A 237 2.47 -0.10 19.40
N THR A 238 3.57 0.03 18.65
CA THR A 238 4.58 -1.03 18.50
C THR A 238 5.22 -1.36 19.86
N GLU A 239 5.57 -0.35 20.66
CA GLU A 239 6.12 -0.54 22.01
C GLU A 239 5.18 -1.36 22.90
N ARG A 240 3.89 -1.02 22.93
CA ARG A 240 2.89 -1.76 23.72
C ARG A 240 2.76 -3.21 23.25
N ALA A 241 2.74 -3.46 21.95
CA ALA A 241 2.68 -4.81 21.40
C ALA A 241 3.93 -5.62 21.73
N VAL A 242 5.11 -5.00 21.63
CA VAL A 242 6.38 -5.63 22.03
C VAL A 242 6.35 -5.99 23.51
N LYS A 243 5.92 -5.10 24.42
CA LYS A 243 5.77 -5.39 25.85
C LYS A 243 4.84 -6.58 26.11
N ALA A 244 3.69 -6.60 25.45
CA ALA A 244 2.75 -7.72 25.58
C ALA A 244 3.35 -9.03 25.06
N TRP A 245 4.03 -8.98 23.92
CA TRP A 245 4.72 -10.12 23.34
C TRP A 245 5.86 -10.64 24.26
N GLN A 246 6.70 -9.74 24.77
CA GLN A 246 7.78 -10.08 25.73
C GLN A 246 7.24 -10.76 26.99
N ALA A 247 6.18 -10.21 27.57
CA ALA A 247 5.52 -10.80 28.74
C ALA A 247 5.00 -12.22 28.46
N ALA A 248 4.36 -12.43 27.32
CA ALA A 248 3.86 -13.74 26.90
C ALA A 248 4.98 -14.78 26.71
N HIS A 249 6.20 -14.32 26.36
CA HIS A 249 7.36 -15.16 26.10
C HIS A 249 8.39 -15.17 27.25
N LYS A 250 7.99 -14.74 28.45
CA LYS A 250 8.80 -14.74 29.68
C LYS A 250 10.09 -13.90 29.56
N LEU A 251 10.05 -12.85 28.77
CA LEU A 251 11.10 -11.85 28.66
C LEU A 251 10.74 -10.63 29.51
N THR A 252 11.73 -9.79 29.84
CA THR A 252 11.49 -8.50 30.49
C THR A 252 10.63 -7.61 29.58
N PRO A 253 9.42 -7.17 29.97
CA PRO A 253 8.52 -6.42 29.11
C PRO A 253 8.88 -4.93 29.10
N ASP A 254 10.08 -4.59 28.64
CA ASP A 254 10.60 -3.22 28.60
C ASP A 254 10.20 -2.47 27.29
N GLY A 255 9.68 -3.19 26.30
CA GLY A 255 9.29 -2.64 25.02
C GLY A 255 10.46 -2.35 24.09
N LYS A 256 11.65 -2.85 24.40
CA LYS A 256 12.86 -2.72 23.59
C LYS A 256 13.20 -4.06 22.94
N VAL A 257 13.48 -4.05 21.64
CA VAL A 257 13.92 -5.25 20.95
C VAL A 257 15.44 -5.18 20.78
N GLY A 258 16.14 -5.67 21.79
CA GLY A 258 17.57 -5.94 21.74
C GLY A 258 17.87 -7.37 21.25
N ALA A 259 19.12 -7.80 21.36
CA ALA A 259 19.56 -9.10 20.86
C ALA A 259 18.75 -10.28 21.41
N ASP A 260 18.41 -10.28 22.70
CA ASP A 260 17.66 -11.39 23.34
C ASP A 260 16.21 -11.47 22.84
N THR A 261 15.52 -10.32 22.76
CA THR A 261 14.16 -10.26 22.20
C THR A 261 14.17 -10.64 20.74
N TRP A 262 15.15 -10.17 19.96
CA TRP A 262 15.30 -10.54 18.56
C TRP A 262 15.53 -12.05 18.38
N ALA A 263 16.39 -12.64 19.17
CA ALA A 263 16.64 -14.08 19.15
C ALA A 263 15.40 -14.91 19.51
N ALA A 264 14.54 -14.38 20.38
CA ALA A 264 13.27 -15.02 20.70
C ALA A 264 12.26 -14.90 19.54
N LEU A 265 12.17 -13.73 18.88
CA LEU A 265 11.35 -13.52 17.69
C LEU A 265 11.75 -14.43 16.52
N LEU A 266 13.05 -14.73 16.36
CA LEU A 266 13.56 -15.66 15.35
C LEU A 266 13.01 -17.09 15.45
N LYS A 267 12.57 -17.51 16.65
CA LYS A 267 12.15 -18.88 16.94
C LYS A 267 10.64 -19.11 16.68
N HIS A 268 9.93 -18.06 16.33
CA HIS A 268 8.50 -18.06 16.07
C HIS A 268 8.19 -17.89 14.58
#